data_295cc1ecc4acc9eeae58fc6c4a4f66a5
#
_entry.id   295cc1ecc4acc9eeae58fc6c4a4f66a5
#
_cell.length_a   1.000
_cell.length_b   1.000
_cell.length_c   1.000
_cell.angle_alpha   90.00
_cell.angle_beta   90.00
_cell.angle_gamma   90.00
#
_symmetry.space_group_name_H-M   'P 1'
#
loop_
_entity.id
_entity.type
_entity.pdbx_description
1 polymer ?
#
loop_
_entity_poly.entity_id
_entity_poly.type
_entity_poly.pdbx_seq_one_letter_code
_entity_poly.pdbx_strand_id
1 'polypeptide(L)'
;HMKRITGILELAGPDTLTLIDELGAGTDPAEGAALAVSILERLRKQGTLLMATTHYAELKIYALETPGVVNASCEFDVESLAPTYKLSVGVPGKSNAFLISAKLGIPESVIDAARNHMSNDDKRLDSVLAQLDDLKLQLKAAEDEAEKARYEAEHALESAEKKRDALIKQGRAGSHPPQSP
;
A
#
# COMPACT_ATOMS: atom_id res chain seq x y z
N HIS A 1 7.54 26.30 -10.56
CA HIS A 1 7.41 24.85 -10.56
C HIS A 1 7.55 24.28 -11.98
N MET A 2 6.75 24.70 -12.96
CA MET A 2 6.75 24.19 -14.35
C MET A 2 8.10 24.28 -15.06
N LYS A 3 8.87 25.39 -14.93
CA LYS A 3 10.23 25.50 -15.51
C LYS A 3 11.20 24.39 -15.05
N ARG A 4 11.07 23.91 -13.79
CA ARG A 4 11.89 22.81 -13.29
C ARG A 4 11.48 21.47 -13.91
N ILE A 5 10.18 21.26 -14.10
CA ILE A 5 9.64 20.05 -14.74
C ILE A 5 10.14 19.94 -16.19
N THR A 6 10.19 21.05 -16.94
CA THR A 6 10.76 21.07 -18.30
C THR A 6 12.19 20.55 -18.32
N GLY A 7 13.06 21.05 -17.41
CA GLY A 7 14.43 20.57 -17.31
C GLY A 7 14.55 19.09 -16.90
N ILE A 8 13.64 18.61 -16.02
CA ILE A 8 13.59 17.19 -15.65
C ILE A 8 13.22 16.33 -16.87
N LEU A 9 12.22 16.73 -17.65
CA LEU A 9 11.79 16.01 -18.85
C LEU A 9 12.88 15.90 -19.94
N GLU A 10 13.79 16.88 -19.98
CA GLU A 10 14.92 16.88 -20.91
C GLU A 10 16.08 15.98 -20.44
N LEU A 11 16.31 15.90 -19.13
CA LEU A 11 17.49 15.25 -18.54
C LEU A 11 17.21 13.84 -18.01
N ALA A 12 15.95 13.51 -17.75
CA ALA A 12 15.59 12.22 -17.14
C ALA A 12 15.81 11.04 -18.10
N GLY A 13 16.34 9.94 -17.57
CA GLY A 13 16.62 8.71 -18.31
C GLY A 13 16.75 7.49 -17.37
N PRO A 14 17.19 6.34 -17.90
CA PRO A 14 17.22 5.08 -17.14
C PRO A 14 18.08 5.11 -15.87
N ASP A 15 19.11 5.95 -15.84
CA ASP A 15 20.04 6.07 -14.72
C ASP A 15 19.68 7.24 -13.76
N THR A 16 18.45 7.76 -13.86
CA THR A 16 18.01 8.88 -13.03
C THR A 16 16.95 8.47 -12.03
N LEU A 17 17.00 9.07 -10.85
CA LEU A 17 15.92 9.08 -9.86
C LEU A 17 15.28 10.47 -9.85
N THR A 18 14.01 10.54 -10.23
CA THR A 18 13.24 11.77 -10.26
C THR A 18 12.28 11.83 -9.07
N LEU A 19 12.39 12.88 -8.26
CA LEU A 19 11.49 13.16 -7.13
C LEU A 19 10.71 14.44 -7.43
N ILE A 20 9.39 14.36 -7.44
CA ILE A 20 8.51 15.51 -7.69
C ILE A 20 7.52 15.63 -6.54
N ASP A 21 7.53 16.78 -5.91
CA ASP A 21 6.58 17.09 -4.83
C ASP A 21 5.43 17.95 -5.36
N GLU A 22 4.19 17.61 -4.94
CA GLU A 22 2.95 18.27 -5.33
C GLU A 22 2.78 18.42 -6.86
N LEU A 23 2.95 17.33 -7.59
CA LEU A 23 2.83 17.32 -9.05
C LEU A 23 1.43 17.77 -9.49
N GLY A 24 1.38 18.78 -10.35
CA GLY A 24 0.17 19.37 -10.90
C GLY A 24 -0.43 20.50 -10.07
N ALA A 25 0.10 20.81 -8.88
CA ALA A 25 -0.41 21.89 -8.05
C ALA A 25 -0.19 23.29 -8.66
N GLY A 26 -1.09 24.21 -8.35
CA GLY A 26 -0.98 25.63 -8.72
C GLY A 26 -1.65 26.02 -10.05
N THR A 27 -2.50 25.16 -10.62
CA THR A 27 -3.34 25.45 -11.77
C THR A 27 -4.77 24.96 -11.55
N ASP A 28 -5.61 25.04 -12.58
CA ASP A 28 -6.93 24.40 -12.56
C ASP A 28 -6.79 22.91 -12.25
N PRO A 29 -7.61 22.35 -11.33
CA PRO A 29 -7.47 20.95 -10.91
C PRO A 29 -7.53 19.93 -12.06
N ALA A 30 -8.44 20.10 -13.02
CA ALA A 30 -8.58 19.16 -14.13
C ALA A 30 -7.39 19.25 -15.09
N GLU A 31 -6.91 20.46 -15.40
CA GLU A 31 -5.70 20.67 -16.20
C GLU A 31 -4.46 20.18 -15.46
N GLY A 32 -4.37 20.43 -14.16
CA GLY A 32 -3.28 19.98 -13.31
C GLY A 32 -3.16 18.46 -13.27
N ALA A 33 -4.26 17.75 -13.08
CA ALA A 33 -4.31 16.30 -13.10
C ALA A 33 -3.91 15.73 -14.47
N ALA A 34 -4.45 16.28 -15.57
CA ALA A 34 -4.12 15.83 -16.93
C ALA A 34 -2.64 16.04 -17.28
N LEU A 35 -2.08 17.18 -16.89
CA LEU A 35 -0.65 17.47 -17.06
C LEU A 35 0.20 16.52 -16.22
N ALA A 36 -0.20 16.27 -14.97
CA ALA A 36 0.53 15.38 -14.08
C ALA A 36 0.59 13.94 -14.64
N VAL A 37 -0.53 13.38 -15.09
CA VAL A 37 -0.57 12.06 -15.76
C VAL A 37 0.36 12.05 -16.98
N SER A 38 0.31 13.09 -17.82
CA SER A 38 1.12 13.18 -19.03
C SER A 38 2.64 13.25 -18.73
N ILE A 39 3.01 13.97 -17.67
CA ILE A 39 4.40 14.08 -17.20
C ILE A 39 4.89 12.73 -16.65
N LEU A 40 4.10 12.07 -15.81
CA LEU A 40 4.44 10.75 -15.27
C LEU A 40 4.64 9.73 -16.40
N GLU A 41 3.71 9.70 -17.35
CA GLU A 41 3.79 8.77 -18.49
C GLU A 41 5.03 9.05 -19.38
N ARG A 42 5.38 10.31 -19.59
CA ARG A 42 6.59 10.68 -20.32
C ARG A 42 7.86 10.20 -19.61
N LEU A 43 7.97 10.46 -18.30
CA LEU A 43 9.11 10.05 -17.47
C LEU A 43 9.20 8.51 -17.38
N ARG A 44 8.06 7.84 -17.22
CA ARG A 44 7.99 6.37 -17.21
C ARG A 44 8.53 5.78 -18.53
N LYS A 45 8.13 6.34 -19.67
CA LYS A 45 8.63 5.90 -20.99
C LYS A 45 10.12 6.18 -21.20
N GLN A 46 10.67 7.17 -20.52
CA GLN A 46 12.12 7.43 -20.51
C GLN A 46 12.90 6.43 -19.63
N GLY A 47 12.22 5.58 -18.86
CA GLY A 47 12.83 4.55 -18.01
C GLY A 47 13.40 5.07 -16.69
N THR A 48 13.11 6.32 -16.30
CA THR A 48 13.58 6.88 -15.03
C THR A 48 12.86 6.24 -13.84
N LEU A 49 13.58 6.05 -12.73
CA LEU A 49 12.95 5.77 -11.45
C LEU A 49 12.27 7.05 -10.95
N LEU A 50 10.98 6.96 -10.65
CA LEU A 50 10.16 8.12 -10.36
C LEU A 50 9.36 7.95 -9.06
N MET A 51 9.39 8.98 -8.21
CA MET A 51 8.47 9.13 -7.11
C MET A 51 7.84 10.52 -7.17
N ALA A 52 6.52 10.59 -7.12
CA ALA A 52 5.79 11.86 -7.12
C ALA A 52 4.74 11.87 -6.00
N THR A 53 4.61 13.00 -5.32
CA THR A 53 3.50 13.25 -4.40
C THR A 53 2.42 14.06 -5.11
N THR A 54 1.17 13.76 -4.78
CA THR A 54 0.00 14.47 -5.32
C THR A 54 -1.23 14.21 -4.46
N HIS A 55 -2.22 15.06 -4.59
CA HIS A 55 -3.54 14.89 -3.97
C HIS A 55 -4.65 14.60 -5.00
N TYR A 56 -4.31 14.49 -6.29
CA TYR A 56 -5.31 14.24 -7.35
C TYR A 56 -5.78 12.78 -7.37
N ALA A 57 -7.10 12.60 -7.41
CA ALA A 57 -7.72 11.30 -7.46
C ALA A 57 -7.43 10.55 -8.78
N GLU A 58 -7.33 11.29 -9.88
CA GLU A 58 -7.02 10.78 -11.22
C GLU A 58 -5.67 10.06 -11.27
N LEU A 59 -4.68 10.52 -10.49
CA LEU A 59 -3.38 9.87 -10.44
C LEU A 59 -3.42 8.57 -9.65
N LYS A 60 -4.32 8.44 -8.69
CA LYS A 60 -4.56 7.16 -8.00
C LYS A 60 -5.11 6.12 -8.97
N ILE A 61 -6.06 6.51 -9.82
CA ILE A 61 -6.63 5.66 -10.87
C ILE A 61 -5.54 5.29 -11.89
N TYR A 62 -4.81 6.28 -12.39
CA TYR A 62 -3.70 6.06 -13.33
C TYR A 62 -2.72 5.00 -12.81
N ALA A 63 -2.37 5.05 -11.53
CA ALA A 63 -1.47 4.07 -10.93
C ALA A 63 -2.08 2.67 -10.77
N LEU A 64 -3.40 2.54 -10.62
CA LEU A 64 -4.09 1.24 -10.58
C LEU A 64 -4.17 0.58 -11.96
N GLU A 65 -4.26 1.39 -13.03
CA GLU A 65 -4.47 0.92 -14.40
C GLU A 65 -3.15 0.76 -15.19
N THR A 66 -2.05 1.34 -14.68
CA THR A 66 -0.79 1.39 -15.43
C THR A 66 0.24 0.40 -14.90
N PRO A 67 0.64 -0.63 -15.66
CA PRO A 67 1.69 -1.55 -15.26
C PRO A 67 3.01 -0.83 -14.96
N GLY A 68 3.64 -1.21 -13.84
CA GLY A 68 4.90 -0.61 -13.38
C GLY A 68 4.74 0.71 -12.63
N VAL A 69 3.50 1.15 -12.37
CA VAL A 69 3.18 2.27 -11.49
C VAL A 69 2.47 1.74 -10.25
N VAL A 70 2.84 2.24 -9.08
CA VAL A 70 2.30 1.77 -7.80
C VAL A 70 1.87 2.96 -6.96
N ASN A 71 0.68 2.89 -6.40
CA ASN A 71 0.24 3.83 -5.37
C ASN A 71 1.01 3.61 -4.07
N ALA A 72 1.29 4.68 -3.36
CA ALA A 72 1.75 4.63 -1.99
C ALA A 72 1.06 5.73 -1.18
N SER A 73 0.76 5.46 0.08
CA SER A 73 0.13 6.41 0.98
C SER A 73 0.88 6.51 2.30
N CYS A 74 1.01 7.73 2.82
CA CYS A 74 1.49 7.94 4.18
C CYS A 74 0.36 7.68 5.17
N GLU A 75 0.62 6.84 6.16
CA GLU A 75 -0.33 6.60 7.23
C GLU A 75 -0.48 7.87 8.09
N PHE A 76 -1.70 8.14 8.48
CA PHE A 76 -2.05 9.27 9.33
C PHE A 76 -2.89 8.77 10.51
N ASP A 77 -2.45 9.09 11.72
CA ASP A 77 -3.23 8.79 12.92
C ASP A 77 -4.31 9.85 13.12
N VAL A 78 -5.53 9.43 12.90
CA VAL A 78 -6.70 10.29 13.02
C VAL A 78 -7.03 10.61 14.49
N GLU A 79 -6.61 9.80 15.45
CA GLU A 79 -6.87 10.05 16.87
C GLU A 79 -5.98 11.18 17.41
N SER A 80 -4.70 11.09 17.14
CA SER A 80 -3.71 12.10 17.54
C SER A 80 -3.59 13.27 16.58
N LEU A 81 -4.20 13.22 15.40
CA LEU A 81 -4.04 14.16 14.28
C LEU A 81 -2.57 14.35 13.88
N ALA A 82 -1.78 13.29 13.94
CA ALA A 82 -0.35 13.32 13.65
C ALA A 82 0.04 12.34 12.54
N PRO A 83 1.06 12.67 11.73
CA PRO A 83 1.61 11.72 10.78
C PRO A 83 2.35 10.60 11.52
N THR A 84 2.14 9.35 11.11
CA THR A 84 2.89 8.19 11.66
C THR A 84 4.25 8.01 11.00
N TYR A 85 4.53 8.71 9.90
CA TYR A 85 5.72 8.56 9.05
C TYR A 85 5.90 7.16 8.47
N LYS A 86 4.84 6.36 8.44
CA LYS A 86 4.84 5.06 7.77
C LYS A 86 4.29 5.20 6.35
N LEU A 87 4.94 4.52 5.41
CA LEU A 87 4.53 4.48 4.01
C LEU A 87 3.95 3.09 3.69
N SER A 88 2.68 3.06 3.28
CA SER A 88 2.01 1.87 2.79
C SER A 88 2.07 1.84 1.27
N VAL A 89 2.86 0.91 0.70
CA VAL A 89 3.04 0.75 -0.74
C VAL A 89 1.96 -0.17 -1.31
N GLY A 90 1.46 0.17 -2.50
CA GLY A 90 0.42 -0.58 -3.19
C GLY A 90 -1.01 -0.21 -2.76
N VAL A 91 -1.16 0.76 -1.87
CA VAL A 91 -2.47 1.22 -1.36
C VAL A 91 -2.64 2.70 -1.67
N PRO A 92 -3.69 3.10 -2.41
CA PRO A 92 -4.01 4.50 -2.59
C PRO A 92 -4.56 5.08 -1.27
N GLY A 93 -4.07 6.25 -0.88
CA GLY A 93 -4.52 6.89 0.37
C GLY A 93 -5.97 7.35 0.33
N LYS A 94 -6.68 7.17 1.45
CA LYS A 94 -8.02 7.74 1.67
C LYS A 94 -7.90 9.23 1.98
N SER A 95 -8.92 10.01 1.60
CA SER A 95 -9.06 11.37 2.09
C SER A 95 -9.66 11.35 3.50
N ASN A 96 -8.97 11.97 4.45
CA ASN A 96 -9.45 12.12 5.83
C ASN A 96 -9.92 13.55 6.11
N ALA A 97 -10.10 14.40 5.08
CA ALA A 97 -10.40 15.81 5.23
C ALA A 97 -11.63 16.08 6.10
N PHE A 98 -12.74 15.40 5.86
CA PHE A 98 -13.97 15.59 6.65
C PHE A 98 -13.80 15.12 8.11
N LEU A 99 -13.12 14.00 8.32
CA LEU A 99 -12.87 13.48 9.65
C LEU A 99 -11.94 14.39 10.46
N ILE A 100 -10.89 14.87 9.83
CA ILE A 100 -9.97 15.85 10.43
C ILE A 100 -10.71 17.16 10.73
N SER A 101 -11.55 17.63 9.81
CA SER A 101 -12.35 18.85 9.98
C SER A 101 -13.31 18.74 11.16
N ALA A 102 -13.98 17.60 11.33
CA ALA A 102 -14.85 17.33 12.48
C ALA A 102 -14.05 17.40 13.80
N LYS A 103 -12.90 16.76 13.86
CA LYS A 103 -12.04 16.77 15.06
C LYS A 103 -11.48 18.15 15.37
N LEU A 104 -11.25 18.98 14.37
CA LEU A 104 -10.85 20.38 14.54
C LEU A 104 -12.00 21.32 14.91
N GLY A 105 -13.24 20.80 15.04
CA GLY A 105 -14.37 21.53 15.56
C GLY A 105 -15.27 22.18 14.49
N ILE A 106 -15.13 21.81 13.22
CA ILE A 106 -16.10 22.21 12.19
C ILE A 106 -17.44 21.53 12.50
N PRO A 107 -18.57 22.29 12.58
CA PRO A 107 -19.87 21.71 12.87
C PRO A 107 -20.27 20.63 11.87
N GLU A 108 -20.86 19.54 12.36
CA GLU A 108 -21.28 18.39 11.53
C GLU A 108 -22.23 18.84 10.40
N SER A 109 -23.11 19.78 10.67
CA SER A 109 -24.00 20.35 9.64
C SER A 109 -23.26 20.97 8.43
N VAL A 110 -22.08 21.55 8.66
CA VAL A 110 -21.23 22.11 7.60
C VAL A 110 -20.54 21.00 6.82
N ILE A 111 -20.09 19.96 7.52
CA ILE A 111 -19.46 18.78 6.92
C ILE A 111 -20.47 18.01 6.06
N ASP A 112 -21.68 17.81 6.54
CA ASP A 112 -22.73 17.15 5.78
C ASP A 112 -23.15 17.96 4.56
N ALA A 113 -23.23 19.29 4.68
CA ALA A 113 -23.44 20.15 3.51
C ALA A 113 -22.29 20.02 2.50
N ALA A 114 -21.03 19.99 2.95
CA ALA A 114 -19.89 19.80 2.07
C ALA A 114 -19.91 18.45 1.35
N ARG A 115 -20.24 17.35 2.06
CA ARG A 115 -20.44 16.02 1.45
C ARG A 115 -21.50 16.03 0.35
N ASN A 116 -22.57 16.82 0.52
CA ASN A 116 -23.63 16.96 -0.49
C ASN A 116 -23.17 17.73 -1.73
N HIS A 117 -22.19 18.61 -1.60
CA HIS A 117 -21.58 19.33 -2.73
C HIS A 117 -20.55 18.51 -3.52
N MET A 118 -20.08 17.37 -2.99
CA MET A 118 -19.23 16.48 -3.76
C MET A 118 -19.98 15.86 -4.94
N SER A 119 -19.30 15.73 -6.07
CA SER A 119 -19.88 15.06 -7.24
C SER A 119 -20.18 13.59 -6.93
N ASN A 120 -21.10 12.98 -7.68
CA ASN A 120 -21.39 11.56 -7.51
C ASN A 120 -20.20 10.67 -7.91
N ASP A 121 -19.39 11.11 -8.84
CA ASP A 121 -18.21 10.37 -9.30
C ASP A 121 -17.11 10.40 -8.23
N ASP A 122 -16.87 11.54 -7.57
CA ASP A 122 -15.94 11.62 -6.45
C ASP A 122 -16.37 10.72 -5.28
N LYS A 123 -17.66 10.71 -4.93
CA LYS A 123 -18.21 9.83 -3.89
C LYS A 123 -18.05 8.36 -4.22
N ARG A 124 -18.27 7.98 -5.47
CA ARG A 124 -18.09 6.59 -5.94
C ARG A 124 -16.63 6.19 -5.88
N LEU A 125 -15.73 7.07 -6.34
CA LEU A 125 -14.29 6.82 -6.31
C LEU A 125 -13.79 6.66 -4.86
N ASP A 126 -14.14 7.57 -3.96
CA ASP A 126 -13.78 7.46 -2.54
C ASP A 126 -14.32 6.16 -1.92
N SER A 127 -15.54 5.74 -2.28
CA SER A 127 -16.12 4.48 -1.80
C SER A 127 -15.34 3.26 -2.32
N VAL A 128 -14.98 3.24 -3.60
CA VAL A 128 -14.19 2.14 -4.19
C VAL A 128 -12.79 2.07 -3.59
N LEU A 129 -12.13 3.21 -3.42
CA LEU A 129 -10.83 3.29 -2.76
C LEU A 129 -10.89 2.80 -1.31
N ALA A 130 -11.96 3.15 -0.58
CA ALA A 130 -12.18 2.66 0.78
C ALA A 130 -12.34 1.13 0.83
N GLN A 131 -13.12 0.55 -0.09
CA GLN A 131 -13.29 -0.91 -0.18
C GLN A 131 -11.99 -1.63 -0.54
N LEU A 132 -11.18 -1.07 -1.44
CA LEU A 132 -9.88 -1.61 -1.79
C LEU A 132 -8.92 -1.63 -0.60
N ASP A 133 -8.92 -0.58 0.21
CA ASP A 133 -8.11 -0.53 1.42
C ASP A 133 -8.51 -1.60 2.43
N ASP A 134 -9.82 -1.73 2.69
CA ASP A 134 -10.34 -2.72 3.63
C ASP A 134 -10.03 -4.15 3.17
N LEU A 135 -10.18 -4.41 1.87
CA LEU A 135 -9.86 -5.72 1.29
C LEU A 135 -8.38 -6.06 1.40
N LYS A 136 -7.48 -5.08 1.15
CA LYS A 136 -6.04 -5.28 1.31
C LYS A 136 -5.64 -5.51 2.76
N LEU A 137 -6.26 -4.81 3.70
CA LEU A 137 -6.01 -5.03 5.12
C LEU A 137 -6.41 -6.45 5.54
N GLN A 138 -7.57 -6.93 5.06
CA GLN A 138 -8.03 -8.30 5.29
C GLN A 138 -7.09 -9.34 4.65
N LEU A 139 -6.65 -9.09 3.41
CA LEU A 139 -5.71 -9.97 2.73
C LEU A 139 -4.39 -10.09 3.50
N LYS A 140 -3.82 -8.96 3.93
CA LYS A 140 -2.60 -8.96 4.71
C LYS A 140 -2.74 -9.70 6.03
N ALA A 141 -3.85 -9.51 6.75
CA ALA A 141 -4.12 -10.25 7.98
C ALA A 141 -4.23 -11.76 7.73
N ALA A 142 -4.87 -12.16 6.63
CA ALA A 142 -4.98 -13.57 6.25
C ALA A 142 -3.62 -14.18 5.83
N GLU A 143 -2.77 -13.40 5.15
CA GLU A 143 -1.40 -13.82 4.80
C GLU A 143 -0.55 -14.03 6.07
N ASP A 144 -0.58 -13.09 7.00
CA ASP A 144 0.16 -13.19 8.27
C ASP A 144 -0.31 -14.40 9.10
N GLU A 145 -1.62 -14.68 9.13
CA GLU A 145 -2.19 -15.86 9.81
C GLU A 145 -1.78 -17.16 9.12
N ALA A 146 -1.81 -17.20 7.79
CA ALA A 146 -1.38 -18.36 7.00
C ALA A 146 0.12 -18.65 7.17
N GLU A 147 0.96 -17.62 7.23
CA GLU A 147 2.39 -17.78 7.48
C GLU A 147 2.66 -18.34 8.88
N LYS A 148 1.94 -17.84 9.89
CA LYS A 148 2.02 -18.35 11.26
C LYS A 148 1.58 -19.81 11.35
N ALA A 149 0.46 -20.15 10.73
CA ALA A 149 -0.05 -21.53 10.72
C ALA A 149 0.92 -22.50 10.01
N ARG A 150 1.55 -22.05 8.91
CA ARG A 150 2.57 -22.82 8.21
C ARG A 150 3.79 -23.08 9.10
N TYR A 151 4.28 -22.05 9.77
CA TYR A 151 5.40 -22.18 10.69
C TYR A 151 5.11 -23.16 11.84
N GLU A 152 3.92 -23.08 12.43
CA GLU A 152 3.49 -24.00 13.49
C GLU A 152 3.38 -25.46 12.98
N ALA A 153 2.85 -25.64 11.77
CA ALA A 153 2.76 -26.97 11.13
C ALA A 153 4.13 -27.59 10.83
N GLU A 154 5.07 -26.78 10.30
CA GLU A 154 6.45 -27.23 10.04
C GLU A 154 7.15 -27.67 11.36
N HIS A 155 7.01 -26.91 12.42
CA HIS A 155 7.56 -27.26 13.73
C HIS A 155 6.93 -28.49 14.36
N ALA A 156 5.61 -28.65 14.20
CA ALA A 156 4.91 -29.85 14.66
C ALA A 156 5.38 -31.09 13.91
N LEU A 157 5.56 -30.99 12.60
CA LEU A 157 6.07 -32.09 11.76
C LEU A 157 7.49 -32.47 12.17
N GLU A 158 8.40 -31.53 12.34
CA GLU A 158 9.78 -31.78 12.78
C GLU A 158 9.81 -32.48 14.16
N SER A 159 8.96 -32.00 15.08
CA SER A 159 8.82 -32.62 16.42
C SER A 159 8.31 -34.05 16.34
N ALA A 160 7.31 -34.33 15.47
CA ALA A 160 6.76 -35.66 15.25
C ALA A 160 7.80 -36.61 14.64
N GLU A 161 8.59 -36.14 13.67
CA GLU A 161 9.69 -36.90 13.07
C GLU A 161 10.77 -37.26 14.09
N LYS A 162 11.20 -36.33 14.92
CA LYS A 162 12.15 -36.59 16.01
C LYS A 162 11.65 -37.64 16.99
N LYS A 163 10.36 -37.57 17.36
CA LYS A 163 9.73 -38.56 18.26
C LYS A 163 9.66 -39.96 17.61
N ARG A 164 9.27 -39.99 16.34
CA ARG A 164 9.23 -41.27 15.56
C ARG A 164 10.60 -41.91 15.50
N ASP A 165 11.63 -41.15 15.17
CA ASP A 165 13.01 -41.68 15.06
C ASP A 165 13.57 -42.14 16.41
N ALA A 166 13.21 -41.45 17.51
CA ALA A 166 13.55 -41.93 18.87
C ALA A 166 12.89 -43.24 19.22
N LEU A 167 11.59 -43.42 18.89
CA LEU A 167 10.86 -44.66 19.11
C LEU A 167 11.45 -45.82 18.30
N ILE A 168 11.83 -45.60 17.03
CA ILE A 168 12.48 -46.60 16.18
C ILE A 168 13.83 -47.06 16.76
N LYS A 169 14.62 -46.11 17.29
CA LYS A 169 15.89 -46.43 17.94
C LYS A 169 15.69 -47.26 19.22
N GLN A 170 14.71 -46.93 20.06
CA GLN A 170 14.38 -47.72 21.25
C GLN A 170 13.87 -49.12 20.92
N GLY A 171 13.00 -49.27 19.91
CA GLY A 171 12.53 -50.58 19.49
C GLY A 171 13.62 -51.50 18.96
N ARG A 172 14.65 -50.96 18.28
CA ARG A 172 15.81 -51.73 17.82
C ARG A 172 16.77 -52.11 18.96
N ALA A 173 16.90 -51.31 20.01
CA ALA A 173 17.74 -51.62 21.17
C ALA A 173 17.14 -52.71 22.06
N GLY A 174 15.79 -52.88 22.08
CA GLY A 174 15.12 -53.91 22.85
C GLY A 174 15.03 -55.30 22.23
N SER A 175 15.46 -55.47 20.98
CA SER A 175 15.43 -56.75 20.23
C SER A 175 16.79 -57.46 20.18
N HIS A 176 17.53 -57.51 21.31
CA HIS A 176 18.69 -58.39 21.40
C HIS A 176 18.17 -59.79 21.83
N PRO A 177 18.39 -60.87 21.05
CA PRO A 177 17.99 -62.20 21.47
C PRO A 177 18.79 -62.64 22.71
N PRO A 178 18.18 -63.38 23.65
CA PRO A 178 18.91 -63.89 24.78
C PRO A 178 20.01 -64.82 24.29
N GLN A 179 21.28 -64.54 24.70
CA GLN A 179 22.38 -65.48 24.52
C GLN A 179 22.04 -66.71 25.35
N SER A 180 21.90 -67.86 24.67
CA SER A 180 21.72 -69.14 25.29
C SER A 180 23.07 -69.61 25.91
N PRO A 181 23.06 -70.34 27.05
CA PRO A 181 24.26 -70.80 27.76
C PRO A 181 25.00 -71.93 27.04
#